data_fe2797b9bf2ff29d22dec9c0b3b29cb0
#
_entry.id   fe2797b9bf2ff29d22dec9c0b3b29cb0
#
_cell.length_a   1.000
_cell.length_b   1.000
_cell.length_c   1.000
_cell.angle_alpha   90.00
_cell.angle_beta   90.00
_cell.angle_gamma   90.00
#
_symmetry.space_group_name_H-M   'P 1'
#
loop_
_entity.id
_entity.type
_entity.pdbx_description
1 polymer ?
#
loop_
_entity_poly.entity_id
_entity_poly.type
_entity_poly.pdbx_seq_one_letter_code
_entity_poly.pdbx_strand_id
1 'polypeptide(L)'
;MQMLPREGENALSVVGPRPMEWSAVPYRGPPAPGPNGKQRTSSLESPIMLLTGHQSAIYTMKFNPAGTVIASGSHDKEIFLWHVHGECKNFMVLKGHKNAVLDLQWTTDGSQIISASPDKTLRAWDVETGKQIKKMAEHSSFVNSCCPARRGPPLVVSGSDDGTAKLWDMRQRGAIQTFPDKYQITAVSFSDASDKIYSGGIDNDVKVWDLRRNEVTMTLQGHQDMITSMQLSPDGSYLLTNGMDCKLSIWDMRPYAPQNRCVKILEGHQHNFEKNLLKCSWSPDGSKVTAGSSDRMVYIWDTTSRRILYKLPGHTGSVNECVFHPSEPIVGSCSSDKQIYLGEI
;
A
#
# COMPACT_ATOMS: atom_id res chain seq x y z
N MET A 1 73.87 6.12 -33.34
CA MET A 1 72.55 6.19 -34.03
C MET A 1 71.54 5.86 -33.04
N GLN A 2 70.90 6.87 -32.48
CA GLN A 2 69.92 6.79 -31.36
C GLN A 2 68.57 6.31 -31.87
N MET A 3 67.92 5.39 -31.17
CA MET A 3 66.52 5.13 -31.30
C MET A 3 65.84 5.36 -29.95
N LEU A 4 64.80 6.23 -29.97
CA LEU A 4 63.96 6.63 -28.88
C LEU A 4 62.99 5.51 -28.52
N PRO A 5 62.48 5.42 -27.24
CA PRO A 5 61.52 4.45 -26.80
C PRO A 5 60.08 4.91 -27.15
N ARG A 6 59.20 3.93 -27.44
CA ARG A 6 57.75 4.10 -27.65
C ARG A 6 57.02 4.21 -26.32
N GLU A 7 56.15 5.20 -26.28
CA GLU A 7 55.22 5.49 -25.17
C GLU A 7 54.14 4.42 -24.98
N GLY A 8 53.81 4.19 -23.86
CA GLY A 8 52.86 3.77 -22.92
C GLY A 8 51.44 3.50 -23.37
N GLU A 9 50.96 2.28 -23.11
CA GLU A 9 49.57 1.92 -23.11
C GLU A 9 48.90 2.43 -21.84
N ASN A 10 47.91 3.29 -21.99
CA ASN A 10 46.99 3.72 -20.94
C ASN A 10 46.07 2.56 -20.53
N ALA A 11 46.30 1.97 -19.38
CA ALA A 11 45.36 1.08 -18.72
C ALA A 11 44.24 1.92 -18.11
N LEU A 12 43.06 1.87 -18.72
CA LEU A 12 41.80 2.37 -18.13
C LEU A 12 41.43 1.51 -16.92
N SER A 13 41.65 2.04 -15.72
CA SER A 13 41.13 1.44 -14.48
C SER A 13 39.63 1.62 -14.43
N VAL A 14 38.92 0.52 -14.58
CA VAL A 14 37.47 0.44 -14.34
C VAL A 14 37.24 0.57 -12.83
N VAL A 15 36.81 1.74 -12.40
CA VAL A 15 36.32 1.95 -11.01
C VAL A 15 34.96 1.32 -10.91
N GLY A 16 34.89 0.15 -10.29
CA GLY A 16 33.62 -0.48 -9.92
C GLY A 16 32.86 0.36 -8.88
N PRO A 17 31.52 0.28 -8.84
CA PRO A 17 30.74 1.00 -7.85
C PRO A 17 31.10 0.54 -6.43
N ARG A 18 31.42 1.48 -5.55
CA ARG A 18 31.68 1.21 -4.13
C ARG A 18 30.38 0.74 -3.47
N PRO A 19 30.45 -0.26 -2.57
CA PRO A 19 29.31 -0.61 -1.74
C PRO A 19 28.92 0.61 -0.88
N MET A 20 27.64 1.00 -0.89
CA MET A 20 27.13 1.97 0.07
C MET A 20 27.13 1.32 1.47
N GLU A 21 28.04 1.78 2.32
CA GLU A 21 27.95 1.49 3.76
C GLU A 21 26.74 2.21 4.32
N TRP A 22 25.82 1.42 4.88
CA TRP A 22 24.70 1.92 5.67
C TRP A 22 25.25 2.45 7.00
N SER A 23 25.68 3.71 7.02
CA SER A 23 25.97 4.37 8.27
C SER A 23 24.65 4.67 8.97
N ALA A 24 24.47 4.13 10.18
CA ALA A 24 23.40 4.48 11.08
C ALA A 24 23.32 6.02 11.18
N VAL A 25 22.17 6.58 10.80
CA VAL A 25 21.95 8.03 10.92
C VAL A 25 22.04 8.36 12.41
N PRO A 26 22.92 9.29 12.85
CA PRO A 26 23.02 9.63 14.25
C PRO A 26 21.68 10.22 14.73
N TYR A 27 21.20 9.74 15.86
CA TYR A 27 20.05 10.28 16.58
C TYR A 27 20.20 11.79 16.71
N ARG A 28 19.43 12.55 15.95
CA ARG A 28 19.26 14.00 16.17
C ARG A 28 18.27 14.14 17.31
N GLY A 29 18.65 14.88 18.34
CA GLY A 29 17.79 15.22 19.46
C GLY A 29 16.43 15.79 19.04
N PRO A 30 15.51 16.03 19.99
CA PRO A 30 14.14 16.43 19.70
C PRO A 30 14.10 17.62 18.73
N PRO A 31 13.18 17.62 17.76
CA PRO A 31 13.08 18.66 16.73
C PRO A 31 12.88 20.04 17.36
N ALA A 32 13.45 21.07 16.74
CA ALA A 32 13.33 22.44 17.19
C ALA A 32 11.84 22.87 17.25
N PRO A 33 11.43 23.72 18.22
CA PRO A 33 10.06 24.17 18.31
C PRO A 33 9.65 24.93 17.03
N GLY A 34 8.46 24.63 16.53
CA GLY A 34 7.87 25.31 15.36
C GLY A 34 7.60 26.81 15.66
N PRO A 35 7.27 27.61 14.64
CA PRO A 35 7.11 29.06 14.75
C PRO A 35 6.07 29.54 15.78
N ASN A 36 5.21 28.65 16.31
CA ASN A 36 4.21 28.94 17.33
C ASN A 36 4.54 28.35 18.71
N GLY A 37 5.79 27.97 18.99
CA GLY A 37 6.20 27.44 20.30
C GLY A 37 5.63 26.06 20.67
N LYS A 38 4.86 25.41 19.79
CA LYS A 38 4.42 24.03 19.98
C LYS A 38 5.56 23.08 19.68
N GLN A 39 5.84 22.20 20.62
CA GLN A 39 6.83 21.12 20.42
C GLN A 39 6.36 20.21 19.29
N ARG A 40 7.20 20.02 18.29
CA ARG A 40 6.90 19.11 17.17
C ARG A 40 6.95 17.67 17.64
N THR A 41 6.02 16.87 17.14
CA THR A 41 5.86 15.47 17.52
C THR A 41 6.40 14.52 16.45
N SER A 42 6.77 15.06 15.27
CA SER A 42 7.31 14.28 14.14
C SER A 42 8.68 14.78 13.70
N SER A 43 9.38 13.94 12.93
CA SER A 43 10.68 14.24 12.32
C SER A 43 10.60 14.89 10.93
N LEU A 44 9.39 15.25 10.45
CA LEU A 44 9.21 15.96 9.19
C LEU A 44 9.89 17.33 9.23
N GLU A 45 10.40 17.82 8.11
CA GLU A 45 10.99 19.15 7.99
C GLU A 45 9.96 20.26 8.22
N SER A 46 8.73 20.05 7.74
CA SER A 46 7.58 20.95 7.96
C SER A 46 6.36 20.14 8.43
N PRO A 47 5.39 20.77 9.16
CA PRO A 47 4.18 20.10 9.61
C PRO A 47 3.36 19.48 8.47
N ILE A 48 3.48 20.03 7.28
CA ILE A 48 2.90 19.50 6.04
C ILE A 48 3.98 19.54 4.97
N MET A 49 4.23 18.37 4.35
CA MET A 49 5.13 18.22 3.23
C MET A 49 4.32 17.84 1.99
N LEU A 50 4.67 18.47 0.86
CA LEU A 50 4.06 18.21 -0.44
C LEU A 50 5.09 17.55 -1.36
N LEU A 51 4.78 16.33 -1.84
CA LEU A 51 5.59 15.60 -2.78
C LEU A 51 4.95 15.67 -4.17
N THR A 52 5.73 16.17 -5.13
CA THR A 52 5.29 16.34 -6.52
C THR A 52 6.26 15.67 -7.47
N GLY A 53 5.78 15.10 -8.58
CA GLY A 53 6.62 14.41 -9.56
C GLY A 53 5.85 13.52 -10.51
N HIS A 54 4.81 12.83 -10.03
CA HIS A 54 3.94 12.02 -10.89
C HIS A 54 3.25 12.86 -11.96
N GLN A 55 3.12 12.29 -13.15
CA GLN A 55 2.51 12.96 -14.29
C GLN A 55 0.99 12.72 -14.39
N SER A 56 0.46 11.79 -13.58
CA SER A 56 -0.95 11.42 -13.59
C SER A 56 -1.45 11.07 -12.18
N ALA A 57 -2.74 10.75 -12.06
CA ALA A 57 -3.39 10.38 -10.81
C ALA A 57 -2.61 9.30 -10.04
N ILE A 58 -2.47 9.47 -8.74
CA ILE A 58 -1.83 8.50 -7.85
C ILE A 58 -2.93 7.68 -7.21
N TYR A 59 -2.88 6.36 -7.37
CA TYR A 59 -3.90 5.44 -6.85
C TYR A 59 -3.52 4.79 -5.53
N THR A 60 -2.24 4.67 -5.26
CA THR A 60 -1.77 3.94 -4.08
C THR A 60 -0.46 4.52 -3.55
N MET A 61 -0.32 4.49 -2.24
CA MET A 61 0.93 4.82 -1.55
C MET A 61 1.07 3.99 -0.28
N LYS A 62 2.29 3.60 0.07
CA LYS A 62 2.58 2.84 1.30
C LYS A 62 3.92 3.26 1.88
N PHE A 63 3.96 3.40 3.20
CA PHE A 63 5.22 3.47 3.93
C PHE A 63 5.89 2.09 3.98
N ASN A 64 7.20 2.06 3.94
CA ASN A 64 7.94 0.85 4.25
C ASN A 64 7.80 0.52 5.76
N PRO A 65 8.09 -0.72 6.19
CA PRO A 65 7.97 -1.11 7.60
C PRO A 65 8.82 -0.27 8.57
N ALA A 66 9.94 0.28 8.09
CA ALA A 66 10.81 1.16 8.88
C ALA A 66 10.33 2.62 8.95
N GLY A 67 9.37 3.04 8.12
CA GLY A 67 8.89 4.43 8.05
C GLY A 67 9.81 5.40 7.31
N THR A 68 10.89 4.95 6.72
CA THR A 68 11.90 5.83 6.10
C THR A 68 11.65 6.14 4.64
N VAL A 69 10.85 5.30 3.96
CA VAL A 69 10.57 5.38 2.53
C VAL A 69 9.08 5.24 2.26
N ILE A 70 8.58 6.01 1.29
CA ILE A 70 7.26 5.85 0.71
C ILE A 70 7.39 5.32 -0.70
N ALA A 71 6.56 4.36 -1.06
CA ALA A 71 6.32 3.95 -2.43
C ALA A 71 4.96 4.47 -2.89
N SER A 72 4.91 5.06 -4.08
CA SER A 72 3.66 5.54 -4.69
C SER A 72 3.48 4.97 -6.09
N GLY A 73 2.25 4.54 -6.40
CA GLY A 73 1.87 3.98 -7.69
C GLY A 73 0.81 4.83 -8.39
N SER A 74 1.00 5.08 -9.68
CA SER A 74 0.22 6.03 -10.43
C SER A 74 -0.30 5.47 -11.76
N HIS A 75 -1.23 6.20 -12.34
CA HIS A 75 -1.72 6.00 -13.69
C HIS A 75 -0.63 6.20 -14.76
N ASP A 76 0.46 6.91 -14.44
CA ASP A 76 1.62 7.08 -15.32
C ASP A 76 2.43 5.79 -15.53
N LYS A 77 2.01 4.67 -14.91
CA LYS A 77 2.62 3.32 -14.99
C LYS A 77 3.92 3.17 -14.20
N GLU A 78 4.30 4.18 -13.46
CA GLU A 78 5.55 4.23 -12.70
C GLU A 78 5.29 4.11 -11.21
N ILE A 79 6.28 3.60 -10.49
CA ILE A 79 6.30 3.56 -9.04
C ILE A 79 7.46 4.45 -8.60
N PHE A 80 7.15 5.44 -7.76
CA PHE A 80 8.15 6.35 -7.24
C PHE A 80 8.48 5.98 -5.80
N LEU A 81 9.77 6.08 -5.45
CA LEU A 81 10.24 5.92 -4.08
C LEU A 81 10.74 7.26 -3.56
N TRP A 82 10.24 7.64 -2.38
CA TRP A 82 10.49 8.94 -1.76
C TRP A 82 11.07 8.74 -0.37
N HIS A 83 12.03 9.58 -0.01
CA HIS A 83 12.42 9.69 1.39
C HIS A 83 11.31 10.35 2.21
N VAL A 84 11.07 9.83 3.42
CA VAL A 84 10.08 10.44 4.35
C VAL A 84 10.69 11.65 5.07
N HIS A 85 11.97 11.61 5.36
CA HIS A 85 12.67 12.63 6.14
C HIS A 85 13.47 13.61 5.24
N GLY A 86 13.71 14.82 5.79
CA GLY A 86 14.36 15.90 5.06
C GLY A 86 13.45 16.45 3.96
N GLU A 87 14.00 16.78 2.82
CA GLU A 87 13.28 17.38 1.69
C GLU A 87 12.29 16.44 1.00
N CYS A 88 12.06 15.23 1.49
CA CYS A 88 11.14 14.22 0.93
C CYS A 88 11.34 13.99 -0.58
N LYS A 89 12.60 13.95 -1.04
CA LYS A 89 12.91 13.80 -2.47
C LYS A 89 12.63 12.42 -3.01
N ASN A 90 12.18 12.37 -4.27
CA ASN A 90 12.20 11.13 -5.05
C ASN A 90 13.65 10.73 -5.32
N PHE A 91 14.00 9.49 -4.99
CA PHE A 91 15.35 8.96 -5.22
C PHE A 91 15.38 7.80 -6.21
N MET A 92 14.24 7.19 -6.51
CA MET A 92 14.16 6.06 -7.43
C MET A 92 12.81 5.99 -8.12
N VAL A 93 12.82 5.56 -9.39
CA VAL A 93 11.62 5.33 -10.19
C VAL A 93 11.67 3.92 -10.77
N LEU A 94 10.66 3.10 -10.45
CA LEU A 94 10.55 1.74 -10.95
C LEU A 94 9.67 1.74 -12.20
N LYS A 95 10.26 1.35 -13.33
CA LYS A 95 9.58 1.34 -14.63
C LYS A 95 9.43 -0.07 -15.15
N GLY A 96 8.27 -0.38 -15.74
CA GLY A 96 8.07 -1.67 -16.37
C GLY A 96 6.61 -2.05 -16.58
N HIS A 97 5.67 -1.62 -15.72
CA HIS A 97 4.25 -1.84 -15.96
C HIS A 97 3.82 -1.20 -17.28
N LYS A 98 2.89 -1.87 -17.98
CA LYS A 98 2.35 -1.40 -19.26
C LYS A 98 1.09 -0.55 -19.10
N ASN A 99 0.51 -0.56 -17.90
CA ASN A 99 -0.68 0.20 -17.53
C ASN A 99 -0.53 0.74 -16.10
N ALA A 100 -1.52 1.48 -15.62
CA ALA A 100 -1.57 2.06 -14.29
C ALA A 100 -1.14 1.08 -13.18
N VAL A 101 -0.64 1.59 -12.08
CA VAL A 101 -0.40 0.83 -10.85
C VAL A 101 -1.57 1.09 -9.90
N LEU A 102 -2.39 0.07 -9.64
CA LEU A 102 -3.59 0.20 -8.81
C LEU A 102 -3.33 -0.12 -7.34
N ASP A 103 -2.39 -1.01 -7.06
CA ASP A 103 -2.06 -1.39 -5.68
C ASP A 103 -0.57 -1.64 -5.50
N LEU A 104 -0.09 -1.31 -4.32
CA LEU A 104 1.28 -1.49 -3.88
C LEU A 104 1.31 -2.05 -2.47
N GLN A 105 2.19 -2.99 -2.22
CA GLN A 105 2.46 -3.50 -0.88
C GLN A 105 3.95 -3.75 -0.69
N TRP A 106 4.45 -3.45 0.49
CA TRP A 106 5.79 -3.81 0.92
C TRP A 106 5.80 -5.22 1.49
N THR A 107 6.87 -5.96 1.27
CA THR A 107 7.15 -7.18 2.05
C THR A 107 7.45 -6.81 3.50
N THR A 108 7.23 -7.75 4.42
CA THR A 108 7.39 -7.52 5.87
C THR A 108 8.81 -7.13 6.28
N ASP A 109 9.81 -7.54 5.50
CA ASP A 109 11.21 -7.19 5.68
C ASP A 109 11.59 -5.84 5.02
N GLY A 110 10.68 -5.27 4.22
CA GLY A 110 10.89 -4.02 3.51
C GLY A 110 11.87 -4.10 2.33
N SER A 111 12.34 -5.29 1.95
CA SER A 111 13.31 -5.47 0.85
C SER A 111 12.67 -5.39 -0.53
N GLN A 112 11.38 -5.74 -0.63
CA GLN A 112 10.68 -5.83 -1.91
C GLN A 112 9.35 -5.08 -1.88
N ILE A 113 8.93 -4.66 -3.08
CA ILE A 113 7.60 -4.09 -3.33
C ILE A 113 6.87 -5.01 -4.29
N ILE A 114 5.61 -5.31 -3.97
CA ILE A 114 4.68 -6.02 -4.84
C ILE A 114 3.71 -4.99 -5.43
N SER A 115 3.51 -5.01 -6.73
CA SER A 115 2.60 -4.09 -7.43
C SER A 115 1.58 -4.84 -8.27
N ALA A 116 0.34 -4.34 -8.28
CA ALA A 116 -0.77 -4.85 -9.07
C ALA A 116 -1.17 -3.83 -10.14
N SER A 117 -1.50 -4.32 -11.35
CA SER A 117 -1.80 -3.45 -12.49
C SER A 117 -2.88 -4.03 -13.41
N PRO A 118 -3.64 -3.15 -14.10
CA PRO A 118 -4.54 -3.53 -15.20
C PRO A 118 -3.81 -4.15 -16.41
N ASP A 119 -2.46 -4.15 -16.42
CA ASP A 119 -1.70 -4.89 -17.44
C ASP A 119 -1.76 -6.42 -17.24
N LYS A 120 -2.66 -6.90 -16.33
CA LYS A 120 -2.93 -8.29 -15.99
C LYS A 120 -1.79 -8.97 -15.24
N THR A 121 -0.88 -8.19 -14.68
CA THR A 121 0.30 -8.72 -14.00
C THR A 121 0.47 -8.13 -12.61
N LEU A 122 1.03 -8.98 -11.72
CA LEU A 122 1.74 -8.48 -10.55
C LEU A 122 3.23 -8.48 -10.85
N ARG A 123 3.93 -7.55 -10.21
CA ARG A 123 5.39 -7.49 -10.28
C ARG A 123 5.98 -7.33 -8.89
N ALA A 124 7.13 -7.96 -8.72
CA ALA A 124 7.96 -7.78 -7.53
C ALA A 124 9.23 -7.02 -7.90
N TRP A 125 9.57 -6.07 -7.09
CA TRP A 125 10.69 -5.15 -7.28
C TRP A 125 11.63 -5.21 -6.10
N ASP A 126 12.92 -5.24 -6.37
CA ASP A 126 13.95 -5.06 -5.37
C ASP A 126 14.14 -3.56 -5.10
N VAL A 127 14.04 -3.16 -3.85
CA VAL A 127 14.10 -1.75 -3.46
C VAL A 127 15.53 -1.20 -3.52
N GLU A 128 16.52 -2.05 -3.26
CA GLU A 128 17.92 -1.63 -3.27
C GLU A 128 18.43 -1.34 -4.69
N THR A 129 18.13 -2.25 -5.62
CA THR A 129 18.61 -2.15 -7.00
C THR A 129 17.63 -1.47 -7.95
N GLY A 130 16.36 -1.31 -7.55
CA GLY A 130 15.28 -0.81 -8.40
C GLY A 130 14.89 -1.76 -9.53
N LYS A 131 15.36 -3.00 -9.52
CA LYS A 131 15.10 -3.96 -10.60
C LYS A 131 13.88 -4.82 -10.33
N GLN A 132 13.18 -5.17 -11.40
CA GLN A 132 12.12 -6.16 -11.34
C GLN A 132 12.73 -7.55 -11.09
N ILE A 133 12.33 -8.18 -9.96
CA ILE A 133 12.74 -9.54 -9.59
C ILE A 133 11.85 -10.57 -10.26
N LYS A 134 10.53 -10.33 -10.23
CA LYS A 134 9.54 -11.31 -10.69
C LYS A 134 8.37 -10.65 -11.39
N LYS A 135 7.84 -11.35 -12.38
CA LYS A 135 6.59 -11.02 -13.06
C LYS A 135 5.65 -12.22 -12.97
N MET A 136 4.45 -11.98 -12.46
CA MET A 136 3.37 -12.97 -12.30
C MET A 136 2.24 -12.58 -13.25
N ALA A 137 1.97 -13.39 -14.30
CA ALA A 137 1.17 -13.00 -15.46
C ALA A 137 0.19 -14.09 -15.88
N GLU A 138 -0.59 -14.63 -14.94
CA GLU A 138 -1.60 -15.66 -15.19
C GLU A 138 -3.04 -15.16 -15.06
N HIS A 139 -3.24 -13.91 -14.64
CA HIS A 139 -4.56 -13.30 -14.67
C HIS A 139 -4.97 -12.96 -16.10
N SER A 140 -6.23 -13.18 -16.41
CA SER A 140 -6.79 -12.88 -17.74
C SER A 140 -7.38 -11.47 -17.84
N SER A 141 -7.58 -10.78 -16.71
CA SER A 141 -8.09 -9.41 -16.63
C SER A 141 -7.28 -8.54 -15.68
N PHE A 142 -7.78 -7.35 -15.34
CA PHE A 142 -7.13 -6.36 -14.47
C PHE A 142 -6.85 -6.94 -13.09
N VAL A 143 -5.67 -6.69 -12.55
CA VAL A 143 -5.33 -7.01 -11.18
C VAL A 143 -5.51 -5.74 -10.34
N ASN A 144 -6.48 -5.79 -9.44
CA ASN A 144 -6.92 -4.61 -8.67
C ASN A 144 -6.17 -4.47 -7.34
N SER A 145 -5.83 -5.58 -6.71
CA SER A 145 -5.29 -5.59 -5.36
C SER A 145 -4.29 -6.71 -5.18
N CYS A 146 -3.34 -6.50 -4.29
CA CYS A 146 -2.37 -7.49 -3.86
C CYS A 146 -2.11 -7.37 -2.35
N CYS A 147 -1.78 -8.50 -1.73
CA CYS A 147 -1.41 -8.52 -0.32
C CYS A 147 -0.33 -9.59 -0.10
N PRO A 148 0.83 -9.25 0.46
CA PRO A 148 1.80 -10.23 0.91
C PRO A 148 1.38 -10.84 2.25
N ALA A 149 1.78 -12.08 2.48
CA ALA A 149 1.59 -12.76 3.76
C ALA A 149 2.41 -12.07 4.85
N ARG A 150 1.82 -11.95 6.04
CA ARG A 150 2.51 -11.34 7.20
C ARG A 150 3.48 -12.30 7.87
N ARG A 151 3.19 -13.59 7.83
CA ARG A 151 3.96 -14.65 8.50
C ARG A 151 4.13 -15.86 7.59
N GLY A 152 5.18 -16.62 7.84
CA GLY A 152 5.44 -17.87 7.13
C GLY A 152 6.20 -17.70 5.82
N PRO A 153 5.91 -18.51 4.81
CA PRO A 153 6.58 -18.44 3.51
C PRO A 153 6.23 -17.13 2.78
N PRO A 154 7.06 -16.68 1.84
CA PRO A 154 6.84 -15.44 1.08
C PRO A 154 5.72 -15.63 0.04
N LEU A 155 4.48 -15.68 0.54
CA LEU A 155 3.28 -15.78 -0.28
C LEU A 155 2.71 -14.40 -0.59
N VAL A 156 2.04 -14.32 -1.72
CA VAL A 156 1.29 -13.13 -2.15
C VAL A 156 -0.08 -13.59 -2.62
N VAL A 157 -1.12 -12.87 -2.27
CA VAL A 157 -2.47 -13.04 -2.85
C VAL A 157 -2.77 -11.87 -3.77
N SER A 158 -3.49 -12.13 -4.85
CA SER A 158 -3.97 -11.09 -5.78
C SER A 158 -5.46 -11.27 -6.05
N GLY A 159 -6.16 -10.15 -6.24
CA GLY A 159 -7.56 -10.12 -6.68
C GLY A 159 -7.68 -9.47 -8.05
N SER A 160 -8.54 -10.04 -8.91
CA SER A 160 -8.67 -9.62 -10.30
C SER A 160 -10.12 -9.55 -10.78
N ASP A 161 -10.32 -8.74 -11.83
CA ASP A 161 -11.57 -8.66 -12.58
C ASP A 161 -11.88 -9.93 -13.39
N ASP A 162 -10.95 -10.91 -13.43
CA ASP A 162 -11.25 -12.21 -14.01
C ASP A 162 -12.10 -13.11 -13.10
N GLY A 163 -12.53 -12.59 -11.95
CA GLY A 163 -13.32 -13.35 -10.96
C GLY A 163 -12.47 -14.36 -10.20
N THR A 164 -11.16 -14.18 -10.12
CA THR A 164 -10.29 -15.08 -9.37
C THR A 164 -9.42 -14.34 -8.37
N ALA A 165 -9.25 -14.94 -7.18
CA ALA A 165 -8.09 -14.65 -6.35
C ALA A 165 -7.03 -15.73 -6.60
N LYS A 166 -5.77 -15.33 -6.70
CA LYS A 166 -4.66 -16.24 -6.93
C LYS A 166 -3.63 -16.13 -5.83
N LEU A 167 -3.12 -17.28 -5.40
CA LEU A 167 -2.04 -17.41 -4.43
C LEU A 167 -0.72 -17.67 -5.16
N TRP A 168 0.30 -16.91 -4.82
CA TRP A 168 1.63 -16.97 -5.42
C TRP A 168 2.69 -17.24 -4.36
N ASP A 169 3.66 -18.10 -4.66
CA ASP A 169 4.89 -18.21 -3.90
C ASP A 169 6.00 -17.45 -4.63
N MET A 170 6.66 -16.55 -3.94
CA MET A 170 7.72 -15.75 -4.53
C MET A 170 8.93 -16.58 -5.00
N ARG A 171 9.08 -17.81 -4.48
CA ARG A 171 10.16 -18.76 -4.82
C ARG A 171 9.85 -19.62 -6.05
N GLN A 172 8.57 -19.77 -6.43
CA GLN A 172 8.11 -20.69 -7.48
C GLN A 172 7.59 -19.91 -8.69
N ARG A 173 7.57 -20.54 -9.86
CA ARG A 173 6.91 -19.98 -11.05
C ARG A 173 5.42 -20.33 -11.01
N GLY A 174 4.61 -19.38 -11.47
CA GLY A 174 3.16 -19.56 -11.57
C GLY A 174 2.41 -19.38 -10.26
N ALA A 175 1.07 -19.41 -10.35
CA ALA A 175 0.18 -19.41 -9.20
C ALA A 175 0.15 -20.80 -8.57
N ILE A 176 0.22 -20.86 -7.24
CA ILE A 176 0.13 -22.14 -6.51
C ILE A 176 -1.32 -22.61 -6.48
N GLN A 177 -2.24 -21.65 -6.29
CA GLN A 177 -3.64 -21.94 -6.08
C GLN A 177 -4.50 -20.81 -6.65
N THR A 178 -5.68 -21.19 -7.17
CA THR A 178 -6.67 -20.25 -7.71
C THR A 178 -7.99 -20.46 -6.97
N PHE A 179 -8.58 -19.37 -6.52
CA PHE A 179 -9.86 -19.31 -5.84
C PHE A 179 -10.87 -18.65 -6.78
N PRO A 180 -11.71 -19.43 -7.46
CA PRO A 180 -12.69 -18.89 -8.40
C PRO A 180 -13.87 -18.27 -7.65
N ASP A 181 -14.22 -17.07 -8.02
CA ASP A 181 -15.43 -16.38 -7.60
C ASP A 181 -16.35 -16.15 -8.80
N LYS A 182 -17.62 -15.88 -8.51
CA LYS A 182 -18.62 -15.57 -9.55
C LYS A 182 -18.46 -14.17 -10.11
N TYR A 183 -17.94 -13.24 -9.29
CA TYR A 183 -17.84 -11.83 -9.61
C TYR A 183 -16.40 -11.33 -9.52
N GLN A 184 -16.16 -10.13 -10.07
CA GLN A 184 -14.87 -9.48 -10.01
C GLN A 184 -14.44 -9.21 -8.57
N ILE A 185 -13.17 -9.45 -8.29
CA ILE A 185 -12.53 -9.23 -7.00
C ILE A 185 -11.73 -7.93 -7.05
N THR A 186 -12.09 -7.00 -6.19
CA THR A 186 -11.48 -5.66 -6.13
C THR A 186 -10.49 -5.52 -4.97
N ALA A 187 -10.68 -6.30 -3.91
CA ALA A 187 -9.86 -6.22 -2.72
C ALA A 187 -9.53 -7.61 -2.16
N VAL A 188 -8.30 -7.79 -1.70
CA VAL A 188 -7.84 -9.02 -1.06
C VAL A 188 -6.98 -8.71 0.16
N SER A 189 -6.97 -9.64 1.14
CA SER A 189 -6.08 -9.58 2.30
C SER A 189 -5.78 -10.98 2.81
N PHE A 190 -4.66 -11.14 3.53
CA PHE A 190 -4.36 -12.35 4.28
C PHE A 190 -4.89 -12.28 5.72
N SER A 191 -5.18 -13.44 6.31
CA SER A 191 -5.25 -13.60 7.77
C SER A 191 -3.88 -13.42 8.40
N ASP A 192 -3.82 -13.13 9.69
CA ASP A 192 -2.54 -12.95 10.41
C ASP A 192 -1.68 -14.22 10.39
N ALA A 193 -2.30 -15.39 10.53
CA ALA A 193 -1.63 -16.68 10.46
C ALA A 193 -1.28 -17.12 9.02
N SER A 194 -1.70 -16.38 8.01
CA SER A 194 -1.54 -16.71 6.58
C SER A 194 -2.13 -18.08 6.19
N ASP A 195 -3.13 -18.55 6.92
CA ASP A 195 -3.89 -19.79 6.67
C ASP A 195 -5.19 -19.56 5.90
N LYS A 196 -5.65 -18.31 5.86
CA LYS A 196 -6.86 -17.89 5.16
C LYS A 196 -6.58 -16.63 4.34
N ILE A 197 -7.41 -16.43 3.32
CA ILE A 197 -7.46 -15.18 2.58
C ILE A 197 -8.88 -14.62 2.61
N TYR A 198 -8.96 -13.32 2.55
CA TYR A 198 -10.19 -12.55 2.45
C TYR A 198 -10.26 -11.96 1.04
N SER A 199 -11.42 -12.09 0.40
CA SER A 199 -11.71 -11.45 -0.89
C SER A 199 -13.01 -10.68 -0.81
N GLY A 200 -13.08 -9.53 -1.46
CA GLY A 200 -14.28 -8.74 -1.61
C GLY A 200 -14.34 -8.12 -2.99
N GLY A 201 -15.51 -7.87 -3.48
CA GLY A 201 -15.70 -7.39 -4.84
C GLY A 201 -17.07 -6.79 -5.10
N ILE A 202 -17.53 -6.97 -6.33
CA ILE A 202 -18.80 -6.40 -6.83
C ILE A 202 -20.03 -7.08 -6.21
N ASP A 203 -19.87 -8.24 -5.61
CA ASP A 203 -20.95 -8.95 -4.91
C ASP A 203 -21.26 -8.40 -3.53
N ASN A 204 -20.57 -7.35 -3.09
CA ASN A 204 -20.77 -6.65 -1.82
C ASN A 204 -20.42 -7.49 -0.58
N ASP A 205 -20.04 -8.74 -0.75
CA ASP A 205 -19.74 -9.68 0.32
C ASP A 205 -18.22 -9.84 0.50
N VAL A 206 -17.80 -10.07 1.75
CA VAL A 206 -16.44 -10.52 2.04
C VAL A 206 -16.45 -12.03 2.20
N LYS A 207 -15.69 -12.73 1.37
CA LYS A 207 -15.50 -14.19 1.42
C LYS A 207 -14.21 -14.54 2.14
N VAL A 208 -14.31 -15.50 3.03
CA VAL A 208 -13.17 -16.05 3.77
C VAL A 208 -12.86 -17.42 3.21
N TRP A 209 -11.70 -17.56 2.60
CA TRP A 209 -11.23 -18.80 1.98
C TRP A 209 -10.21 -19.48 2.88
N ASP A 210 -10.34 -20.78 3.03
CA ASP A 210 -9.35 -21.63 3.70
C ASP A 210 -8.34 -22.13 2.65
N LEU A 211 -7.05 -21.84 2.86
CA LEU A 211 -5.99 -22.22 1.92
C LEU A 211 -5.78 -23.74 1.83
N ARG A 212 -6.11 -24.48 2.89
CA ARG A 212 -5.94 -25.93 2.93
C ARG A 212 -7.07 -26.65 2.20
N ARG A 213 -8.31 -26.16 2.39
CA ARG A 213 -9.53 -26.76 1.85
C ARG A 213 -9.86 -26.25 0.45
N ASN A 214 -9.35 -25.10 0.07
CA ASN A 214 -9.67 -24.37 -1.17
C ASN A 214 -11.18 -24.07 -1.31
N GLU A 215 -11.84 -23.75 -0.21
CA GLU A 215 -13.27 -23.48 -0.18
C GLU A 215 -13.59 -22.25 0.70
N VAL A 216 -14.75 -21.63 0.42
CA VAL A 216 -15.27 -20.53 1.26
C VAL A 216 -15.77 -21.12 2.57
N THR A 217 -15.17 -20.72 3.68
CA THR A 217 -15.57 -21.14 5.02
C THR A 217 -16.58 -20.19 5.65
N MET A 218 -16.61 -18.94 5.19
CA MET A 218 -17.49 -17.91 5.74
C MET A 218 -17.72 -16.81 4.72
N THR A 219 -18.92 -16.22 4.74
CA THR A 219 -19.28 -15.02 3.98
C THR A 219 -19.76 -13.96 4.97
N LEU A 220 -19.20 -12.75 4.89
CA LEU A 220 -19.58 -11.61 5.71
C LEU A 220 -20.45 -10.68 4.87
N GLN A 221 -21.69 -10.52 5.26
CA GLN A 221 -22.68 -9.70 4.56
C GLN A 221 -22.97 -8.43 5.33
N GLY A 222 -23.08 -7.28 4.63
CA GLY A 222 -23.40 -6.00 5.28
C GLY A 222 -23.17 -4.77 4.43
N HIS A 223 -22.24 -4.79 3.46
CA HIS A 223 -22.12 -3.73 2.47
C HIS A 223 -23.29 -3.77 1.48
N GLN A 224 -23.73 -2.58 1.03
CA GLN A 224 -24.83 -2.44 0.07
C GLN A 224 -24.34 -2.19 -1.35
N ASP A 225 -23.05 -1.94 -1.52
CA ASP A 225 -22.40 -1.73 -2.80
C ASP A 225 -20.99 -2.34 -2.77
N MET A 226 -20.31 -2.36 -3.90
CA MET A 226 -19.04 -3.04 -4.09
C MET A 226 -17.97 -2.63 -3.06
N ILE A 227 -17.21 -3.59 -2.63
CA ILE A 227 -16.06 -3.38 -1.74
C ILE A 227 -14.89 -2.85 -2.56
N THR A 228 -14.28 -1.75 -2.12
CA THR A 228 -13.18 -1.10 -2.83
C THR A 228 -11.82 -1.44 -2.28
N SER A 229 -11.73 -1.69 -0.98
CA SER A 229 -10.48 -2.07 -0.32
C SER A 229 -10.72 -2.79 0.99
N MET A 230 -9.70 -3.50 1.46
CA MET A 230 -9.70 -4.11 2.78
C MET A 230 -8.31 -4.14 3.39
N GLN A 231 -8.25 -4.07 4.71
CA GLN A 231 -7.00 -4.20 5.46
C GLN A 231 -7.24 -4.89 6.80
N LEU A 232 -6.38 -5.85 7.13
CA LEU A 232 -6.38 -6.50 8.43
C LEU A 232 -5.74 -5.58 9.49
N SER A 233 -6.31 -5.53 10.68
CA SER A 233 -5.75 -4.77 11.81
C SER A 233 -4.33 -5.23 12.16
N PRO A 234 -3.52 -4.39 12.82
CA PRO A 234 -2.15 -4.75 13.18
C PRO A 234 -2.08 -6.01 14.08
N ASP A 235 -3.04 -6.18 14.97
CA ASP A 235 -3.16 -7.33 15.88
C ASP A 235 -3.78 -8.58 15.23
N GLY A 236 -4.26 -8.47 13.98
CA GLY A 236 -4.88 -9.58 13.25
C GLY A 236 -6.31 -9.93 13.67
N SER A 237 -6.91 -9.20 14.62
CA SER A 237 -8.22 -9.51 15.18
C SER A 237 -9.38 -8.99 14.36
N TYR A 238 -9.19 -7.89 13.64
CA TYR A 238 -10.25 -7.19 12.91
C TYR A 238 -9.89 -6.96 11.45
N LEU A 239 -10.89 -7.06 10.59
CA LEU A 239 -10.78 -6.70 9.19
C LEU A 239 -11.54 -5.38 8.96
N LEU A 240 -10.89 -4.40 8.36
CA LEU A 240 -11.49 -3.16 7.89
C LEU A 240 -11.82 -3.30 6.42
N THR A 241 -13.03 -2.94 6.02
CA THR A 241 -13.45 -2.90 4.61
C THR A 241 -14.05 -1.55 4.28
N ASN A 242 -13.75 -1.05 3.09
CA ASN A 242 -14.36 0.14 2.52
C ASN A 242 -15.27 -0.25 1.36
N GLY A 243 -16.49 0.28 1.34
CA GLY A 243 -17.48 0.04 0.28
C GLY A 243 -17.87 1.31 -0.46
N MET A 244 -18.34 1.18 -1.70
CA MET A 244 -18.91 2.30 -2.46
C MET A 244 -20.24 2.81 -1.87
N ASP A 245 -20.81 2.09 -0.90
CA ASP A 245 -21.93 2.54 -0.07
C ASP A 245 -21.56 3.66 0.92
N CYS A 246 -20.33 4.21 0.81
CA CYS A 246 -19.78 5.24 1.70
C CYS A 246 -19.69 4.81 3.16
N LYS A 247 -19.47 3.52 3.39
CA LYS A 247 -19.31 2.94 4.73
C LYS A 247 -17.98 2.24 4.87
N LEU A 248 -17.36 2.44 6.03
CA LEU A 248 -16.27 1.60 6.51
C LEU A 248 -16.84 0.62 7.52
N SER A 249 -16.63 -0.67 7.29
CA SER A 249 -17.09 -1.72 8.20
C SER A 249 -15.90 -2.40 8.87
N ILE A 250 -16.00 -2.60 10.19
CA ILE A 250 -15.02 -3.35 10.98
C ILE A 250 -15.63 -4.68 11.35
N TRP A 251 -14.97 -5.76 10.96
CA TRP A 251 -15.40 -7.14 11.16
C TRP A 251 -14.51 -7.84 12.18
N ASP A 252 -15.10 -8.55 13.13
CA ASP A 252 -14.38 -9.38 14.08
C ASP A 252 -14.00 -10.71 13.42
N MET A 253 -12.70 -10.95 13.24
CA MET A 253 -12.16 -12.14 12.58
C MET A 253 -11.68 -13.20 13.56
N ARG A 254 -11.84 -12.97 14.88
CA ARG A 254 -11.43 -13.95 15.90
C ARG A 254 -12.24 -15.25 15.78
N PRO A 255 -11.64 -16.40 16.11
CA PRO A 255 -12.30 -17.71 15.94
C PRO A 255 -13.64 -17.84 16.65
N TYR A 256 -13.74 -17.25 17.85
CA TYR A 256 -14.92 -17.38 18.73
C TYR A 256 -15.87 -16.16 18.69
N ALA A 257 -15.74 -15.31 17.66
CA ALA A 257 -16.61 -14.16 17.51
C ALA A 257 -18.07 -14.60 17.22
N PRO A 258 -19.08 -13.78 17.60
CA PRO A 258 -20.48 -14.02 17.30
C PRO A 258 -20.74 -14.21 15.81
N GLN A 259 -21.91 -14.79 15.46
CA GLN A 259 -22.28 -15.01 14.06
C GLN A 259 -22.38 -13.69 13.28
N ASN A 260 -22.92 -12.63 13.88
CA ASN A 260 -22.84 -11.29 13.32
C ASN A 260 -21.47 -10.70 13.63
N ARG A 261 -20.61 -10.68 12.63
CA ARG A 261 -19.22 -10.26 12.76
C ARG A 261 -19.02 -8.77 12.53
N CYS A 262 -20.00 -8.05 12.01
CA CYS A 262 -19.90 -6.60 11.84
C CYS A 262 -20.01 -5.91 13.21
N VAL A 263 -18.89 -5.42 13.71
CA VAL A 263 -18.80 -4.80 15.05
C VAL A 263 -19.06 -3.30 14.99
N LYS A 264 -18.58 -2.65 13.94
CA LYS A 264 -18.67 -1.19 13.81
C LYS A 264 -18.84 -0.79 12.35
N ILE A 265 -19.62 0.27 12.15
CA ILE A 265 -19.77 0.96 10.88
C ILE A 265 -19.38 2.41 11.11
N LEU A 266 -18.56 2.96 10.23
CA LEU A 266 -18.10 4.34 10.25
C LEU A 266 -18.54 5.00 8.95
N GLU A 267 -19.07 6.21 9.06
CA GLU A 267 -19.63 6.95 7.94
C GLU A 267 -19.04 8.36 7.88
N GLY A 268 -19.16 9.02 6.72
CA GLY A 268 -18.76 10.42 6.55
C GLY A 268 -17.96 10.70 5.29
N HIS A 269 -17.12 9.75 4.83
CA HIS A 269 -16.44 9.87 3.54
C HIS A 269 -17.41 9.62 2.38
N GLN A 270 -17.02 10.00 1.19
CA GLN A 270 -17.87 9.94 0.00
C GLN A 270 -17.17 9.21 -1.15
N HIS A 271 -17.95 8.44 -1.88
CA HIS A 271 -17.59 7.94 -3.19
C HIS A 271 -18.39 8.73 -4.26
N ASN A 272 -17.80 8.91 -5.44
CA ASN A 272 -18.43 9.59 -6.56
C ASN A 272 -18.56 8.66 -7.77
N PHE A 273 -19.09 9.20 -8.85
CA PHE A 273 -19.29 8.47 -10.11
C PHE A 273 -17.99 8.05 -10.81
N GLU A 274 -16.83 8.58 -10.43
CA GLU A 274 -15.52 8.15 -10.98
C GLU A 274 -15.21 6.69 -10.62
N LYS A 275 -15.85 6.15 -9.58
CA LYS A 275 -15.72 4.76 -9.11
C LYS A 275 -14.27 4.33 -8.87
N ASN A 276 -13.43 5.24 -8.42
CA ASN A 276 -12.08 4.91 -8.00
C ASN A 276 -12.12 3.96 -6.80
N LEU A 277 -11.22 3.00 -6.77
CA LEU A 277 -11.07 2.07 -5.64
C LEU A 277 -10.39 2.80 -4.48
N LEU A 278 -11.16 3.57 -3.73
CA LEU A 278 -10.66 4.30 -2.56
C LEU A 278 -10.24 3.32 -1.48
N LYS A 279 -9.05 3.54 -0.91
CA LYS A 279 -8.45 2.62 0.03
C LYS A 279 -8.57 3.10 1.46
N CYS A 280 -8.63 2.13 2.38
CA CYS A 280 -8.68 2.35 3.82
C CYS A 280 -7.43 1.78 4.51
N SER A 281 -7.11 2.31 5.69
CA SER A 281 -5.93 1.89 6.43
C SER A 281 -6.15 1.97 7.94
N TRP A 282 -5.50 1.07 8.69
CA TRP A 282 -5.39 1.09 10.13
C TRP A 282 -4.19 1.91 10.59
N SER A 283 -4.30 2.57 11.73
CA SER A 283 -3.13 3.06 12.46
C SER A 283 -2.33 1.89 13.05
N PRO A 284 -1.02 2.07 13.28
CA PRO A 284 -0.16 1.00 13.82
C PRO A 284 -0.61 0.49 15.20
N ASP A 285 -1.21 1.35 16.01
CA ASP A 285 -1.75 1.05 17.33
C ASP A 285 -3.19 0.48 17.30
N GLY A 286 -3.84 0.43 16.12
CA GLY A 286 -5.22 -0.02 15.96
C GLY A 286 -6.28 0.92 16.53
N SER A 287 -5.90 2.08 17.06
CA SER A 287 -6.84 3.04 17.68
C SER A 287 -7.62 3.87 16.65
N LYS A 288 -7.04 4.06 15.47
CA LYS A 288 -7.59 4.91 14.41
C LYS A 288 -7.66 4.17 13.09
N VAL A 289 -8.57 4.63 12.24
CA VAL A 289 -8.66 4.19 10.84
C VAL A 289 -8.78 5.42 9.95
N THR A 290 -8.30 5.29 8.72
CA THR A 290 -8.41 6.34 7.71
C THR A 290 -8.96 5.77 6.41
N ALA A 291 -9.60 6.62 5.62
CA ALA A 291 -9.99 6.30 4.25
C ALA A 291 -9.85 7.52 3.35
N GLY A 292 -9.58 7.24 2.09
CA GLY A 292 -9.71 8.21 1.02
C GLY A 292 -11.15 8.61 0.78
N SER A 293 -11.37 9.79 0.21
CA SER A 293 -12.69 10.30 -0.10
C SER A 293 -12.69 11.11 -1.39
N SER A 294 -13.77 11.00 -2.13
CA SER A 294 -13.94 11.76 -3.39
C SER A 294 -14.26 13.24 -3.16
N ASP A 295 -14.60 13.64 -1.94
CA ASP A 295 -14.81 15.04 -1.57
C ASP A 295 -13.49 15.82 -1.33
N ARG A 296 -12.35 15.25 -1.70
CA ARG A 296 -11.01 15.83 -1.60
C ARG A 296 -10.47 15.98 -0.17
N MET A 297 -11.11 15.32 0.80
CA MET A 297 -10.73 15.34 2.20
C MET A 297 -10.15 14.01 2.64
N VAL A 298 -9.24 14.04 3.60
CA VAL A 298 -8.77 12.87 4.33
C VAL A 298 -9.58 12.73 5.59
N TYR A 299 -10.15 11.57 5.81
CA TYR A 299 -10.92 11.27 7.01
C TYR A 299 -10.16 10.34 7.94
N ILE A 300 -10.18 10.64 9.23
CA ILE A 300 -9.61 9.80 10.28
C ILE A 300 -10.65 9.65 11.38
N TRP A 301 -10.97 8.40 11.71
CA TRP A 301 -11.91 8.04 12.77
C TRP A 301 -11.18 7.39 13.93
N ASP A 302 -11.73 7.60 15.13
CA ASP A 302 -11.41 6.80 16.31
C ASP A 302 -12.23 5.50 16.27
N THR A 303 -11.54 4.38 16.39
CA THR A 303 -12.18 3.05 16.35
C THR A 303 -13.06 2.77 17.55
N THR A 304 -12.78 3.39 18.71
CA THR A 304 -13.52 3.18 19.95
C THR A 304 -14.83 3.96 19.96
N SER A 305 -14.76 5.26 19.76
CA SER A 305 -15.92 6.17 19.82
C SER A 305 -16.71 6.25 18.51
N ARG A 306 -16.15 5.75 17.40
CA ARG A 306 -16.69 5.83 16.03
C ARG A 306 -16.81 7.28 15.51
N ARG A 307 -16.15 8.25 16.17
CA ARG A 307 -16.22 9.66 15.79
C ARG A 307 -15.11 9.98 14.78
N ILE A 308 -15.41 10.92 13.91
CA ILE A 308 -14.40 11.54 13.06
C ILE A 308 -13.52 12.42 13.95
N LEU A 309 -12.22 12.10 14.01
CA LEU A 309 -11.22 12.89 14.72
C LEU A 309 -10.70 14.02 13.85
N TYR A 310 -10.41 13.72 12.59
CA TYR A 310 -9.84 14.68 11.66
C TYR A 310 -10.54 14.60 10.31
N LYS A 311 -10.73 15.78 9.73
CA LYS A 311 -11.11 15.98 8.35
C LYS A 311 -10.10 16.97 7.76
N LEU A 312 -9.10 16.44 7.01
CA LEU A 312 -7.97 17.23 6.55
C LEU A 312 -8.19 17.66 5.10
N PRO A 313 -8.26 18.98 4.83
CA PRO A 313 -8.31 19.53 3.49
C PRO A 313 -6.90 19.66 2.90
N GLY A 314 -6.80 19.88 1.59
CA GLY A 314 -5.53 20.18 0.91
C GLY A 314 -5.51 19.68 -0.52
N HIS A 315 -6.04 18.50 -0.77
CA HIS A 315 -6.13 17.95 -2.11
C HIS A 315 -7.14 18.68 -2.99
N THR A 316 -6.86 18.74 -4.29
CA THR A 316 -7.77 19.31 -5.30
C THR A 316 -8.51 18.24 -6.11
N GLY A 317 -8.10 16.98 -5.98
CA GLY A 317 -8.73 15.81 -6.58
C GLY A 317 -9.19 14.80 -5.54
N SER A 318 -9.83 13.70 -5.98
CA SER A 318 -10.23 12.60 -5.10
C SER A 318 -9.02 12.04 -4.35
N VAL A 319 -9.13 11.86 -3.04
CA VAL A 319 -8.11 11.20 -2.23
C VAL A 319 -8.29 9.69 -2.38
N ASN A 320 -7.32 9.03 -3.00
CA ASN A 320 -7.44 7.60 -3.34
C ASN A 320 -6.96 6.69 -2.21
N GLU A 321 -5.89 7.05 -1.53
CA GLU A 321 -5.38 6.29 -0.39
C GLU A 321 -4.81 7.21 0.68
N CYS A 322 -5.00 6.79 1.94
CA CYS A 322 -4.41 7.43 3.11
C CYS A 322 -3.78 6.34 3.97
N VAL A 323 -2.59 6.59 4.49
CA VAL A 323 -1.85 5.64 5.32
C VAL A 323 -1.19 6.34 6.49
N PHE A 324 -1.12 5.63 7.62
CA PHE A 324 -0.37 6.08 8.79
C PHE A 324 1.09 5.67 8.70
N HIS A 325 1.96 6.51 9.21
CA HIS A 325 3.36 6.16 9.42
C HIS A 325 3.48 5.09 10.52
N PRO A 326 4.40 4.12 10.39
CA PRO A 326 4.48 3.00 11.34
C PRO A 326 4.86 3.36 12.76
N SER A 327 5.57 4.48 13.00
CA SER A 327 6.08 4.85 14.33
C SER A 327 5.84 6.30 14.74
N GLU A 328 5.64 7.21 13.80
CA GLU A 328 5.46 8.63 14.06
C GLU A 328 4.01 9.08 13.80
N PRO A 329 3.53 10.17 14.41
CA PRO A 329 2.19 10.71 14.20
C PRO A 329 2.09 11.45 12.85
N ILE A 330 2.39 10.74 11.77
CA ILE A 330 2.35 11.24 10.39
C ILE A 330 1.30 10.46 9.63
N VAL A 331 0.50 11.17 8.85
CA VAL A 331 -0.40 10.60 7.85
C VAL A 331 0.04 11.02 6.46
N GLY A 332 0.16 10.05 5.58
CA GLY A 332 0.34 10.28 4.17
C GLY A 332 -0.98 10.12 3.42
N SER A 333 -1.21 10.96 2.41
CA SER A 333 -2.36 10.85 1.52
C SER A 333 -1.95 11.06 0.07
N CYS A 334 -2.55 10.31 -0.84
CA CYS A 334 -2.33 10.46 -2.27
C CYS A 334 -3.66 10.67 -3.01
N SER A 335 -3.60 11.40 -4.12
CA SER A 335 -4.81 11.85 -4.80
C SER A 335 -4.68 11.81 -6.32
N SER A 336 -5.84 11.91 -6.96
CA SER A 336 -5.97 12.10 -8.40
C SER A 336 -5.41 13.44 -8.89
N ASP A 337 -5.08 14.37 -8.00
CA ASP A 337 -4.41 15.64 -8.30
C ASP A 337 -2.90 15.50 -8.57
N LYS A 338 -2.36 14.27 -8.59
CA LYS A 338 -0.94 13.92 -8.82
C LYS A 338 0.00 14.29 -7.67
N GLN A 339 -0.54 14.57 -6.50
CA GLN A 339 0.20 15.02 -5.34
C GLN A 339 0.10 14.03 -4.19
N ILE A 340 1.12 14.03 -3.34
CA ILE A 340 1.16 13.32 -2.07
C ILE A 340 1.37 14.35 -0.98
N TYR A 341 0.56 14.30 0.06
CA TYR A 341 0.76 15.08 1.27
C TYR A 341 1.22 14.17 2.41
N LEU A 342 2.19 14.65 3.18
CA LEU A 342 2.54 14.10 4.48
C LEU A 342 2.20 15.15 5.51
N GLY A 343 1.36 14.82 6.46
CA GLY A 343 0.88 15.72 7.50
C GLY A 343 1.11 15.15 8.89
N GLU A 344 1.53 16.01 9.83
CA GLU A 344 1.60 15.72 11.26
C GLU A 344 0.21 15.79 11.86
N ILE A 345 -0.18 14.79 12.72
CA ILE A 345 -1.50 14.67 13.35
C ILE A 345 -1.43 14.61 14.87
#